data_e116ecc7cc01d6f2ce98099c6b4e9267
#
_entry.id   e116ecc7cc01d6f2ce98099c6b4e9267
#
_cell.length_a   1.000
_cell.length_b   1.000
_cell.length_c   1.000
_cell.angle_alpha   90.00
_cell.angle_beta   90.00
_cell.angle_gamma   90.00
#
_symmetry.space_group_name_H-M   'P 1'
#
loop_
_entity.id
_entity.type
_entity.pdbx_description
1 polymer ?
#
loop_
_entity_poly.entity_id
_entity_poly.type
_entity_poly.pdbx_seq_one_letter_code
_entity_poly.pdbx_strand_id
1 'polypeptide(L)'
;MRTRPSARIVVLNRNQQILLFRFAYSRGILSGLVYWATPGGEVEGDETFEQAASRELFEETGIKLEPSAFGEQIAQRQFELLLPDGERVMADDRFFTIRVDNPLLSKLNLTELECEVMAEHRWWSIDELINSDEKIFPSDIADILLSIGVARLETGF
;
A
#
# COMPACT_ATOMS: atom_id res chain seq x y z
N MET A 1 2.74 19.97 -14.14
CA MET A 1 2.72 18.96 -13.04
C MET A 1 3.10 17.61 -13.59
N ARG A 2 4.12 17.02 -13.00
CA ARG A 2 4.62 15.69 -13.41
C ARG A 2 3.61 14.60 -13.04
N THR A 3 3.43 13.60 -13.88
CA THR A 3 2.70 12.39 -13.53
C THR A 3 3.64 11.43 -12.82
N ARG A 4 3.18 10.89 -11.69
CA ARG A 4 3.95 9.95 -10.87
C ARG A 4 3.27 8.58 -10.89
N PRO A 5 3.72 7.67 -11.76
CA PRO A 5 3.18 6.30 -11.76
C PRO A 5 3.71 5.52 -10.55
N SER A 6 2.83 4.82 -9.87
CA SER A 6 3.17 4.02 -8.70
C SER A 6 2.48 2.67 -8.73
N ALA A 7 3.18 1.64 -8.28
CA ALA A 7 2.59 0.34 -8.06
C ALA A 7 2.21 0.21 -6.59
N ARG A 8 0.98 -0.21 -6.32
CA ARG A 8 0.46 -0.44 -4.97
C ARG A 8 0.04 -1.89 -4.83
N ILE A 9 0.31 -2.48 -3.69
CA ILE A 9 0.09 -3.91 -3.50
C ILE A 9 -0.96 -4.15 -2.42
N VAL A 10 -2.03 -4.82 -2.81
CA VAL A 10 -3.04 -5.35 -1.88
C VAL A 10 -2.54 -6.73 -1.42
N VAL A 11 -1.90 -6.76 -0.27
CA VAL A 11 -1.34 -7.99 0.32
C VAL A 11 -2.39 -8.58 1.26
N LEU A 12 -2.89 -9.75 0.93
CA LEU A 12 -3.92 -10.44 1.70
C LEU A 12 -3.34 -11.65 2.40
N ASN A 13 -3.70 -11.84 3.67
CA ASN A 13 -3.34 -13.04 4.42
C ASN A 13 -4.46 -14.09 4.36
N ARG A 14 -4.28 -15.21 5.04
CA ARG A 14 -5.26 -16.30 5.09
C ARG A 14 -6.58 -15.89 5.71
N ASN A 15 -6.57 -14.88 6.57
CA ASN A 15 -7.75 -14.41 7.30
C ASN A 15 -8.50 -13.30 6.55
N GLN A 16 -8.23 -13.12 5.25
CA GLN A 16 -8.87 -12.08 4.42
C GLN A 16 -8.59 -10.67 4.96
N GLN A 17 -7.42 -10.46 5.55
CA GLN A 17 -6.99 -9.15 6.04
C GLN A 17 -5.95 -8.56 5.08
N ILE A 18 -5.99 -7.24 4.92
CA ILE A 18 -5.04 -6.50 4.10
C ILE A 18 -3.94 -5.89 4.98
N LEU A 19 -2.71 -5.90 4.47
CA LEU A 19 -1.58 -5.24 5.10
C LEU A 19 -1.58 -3.76 4.75
N LEU A 20 -1.59 -2.90 5.77
CA LEU A 20 -1.38 -1.47 5.61
C LEU A 20 -0.24 -1.02 6.52
N PHE A 21 0.51 -0.02 6.03
CA PHE A 21 1.53 0.67 6.81
C PHE A 21 1.00 2.00 7.31
N ARG A 22 1.38 2.37 8.54
CA ARG A 22 1.06 3.67 9.10
C ARG A 22 2.19 4.64 8.77
N PHE A 23 1.85 5.69 8.04
CA PHE A 23 2.76 6.77 7.69
C PHE A 23 2.52 7.93 8.66
N ALA A 24 3.56 8.33 9.39
CA ALA A 24 3.48 9.42 10.33
C ALA A 24 4.68 10.34 10.12
N TYR A 25 4.42 11.57 9.70
CA TYR A 25 5.46 12.56 9.42
C TYR A 25 5.60 13.48 10.62
N SER A 26 6.78 13.45 11.27
CA SER A 26 7.07 14.25 12.46
C SER A 26 7.77 15.56 12.14
N ARG A 27 8.26 15.73 10.91
CA ARG A 27 8.99 16.92 10.48
C ARG A 27 8.81 17.16 8.99
N GLY A 28 9.25 18.34 8.51
CA GLY A 28 9.15 18.73 7.11
C GLY A 28 7.76 19.27 6.77
N ILE A 29 7.51 19.44 5.46
CA ILE A 29 6.28 20.07 4.99
C ILE A 29 5.04 19.21 5.21
N LEU A 30 5.20 17.90 5.39
CA LEU A 30 4.08 17.00 5.72
C LEU A 30 3.93 16.77 7.21
N SER A 31 4.65 17.51 8.06
CA SER A 31 4.61 17.35 9.52
C SER A 31 3.18 17.34 10.05
N GLY A 32 2.87 16.35 10.87
CA GLY A 32 1.54 16.14 11.45
C GLY A 32 0.61 15.27 10.61
N LEU A 33 0.99 14.94 9.37
CA LEU A 33 0.19 14.04 8.54
C LEU A 33 0.38 12.61 9.01
N VAL A 34 -0.74 11.93 9.28
CA VAL A 34 -0.76 10.51 9.66
C VAL A 34 -1.84 9.81 8.84
N TYR A 35 -1.47 8.70 8.21
CA TYR A 35 -2.42 7.90 7.45
C TYR A 35 -1.92 6.46 7.29
N TRP A 36 -2.82 5.57 6.93
CA TRP A 36 -2.51 4.19 6.58
C TRP A 36 -2.62 4.01 5.07
N ALA A 37 -1.71 3.25 4.49
CA ALA A 37 -1.72 2.99 3.05
C ALA A 37 -1.11 1.64 2.71
N THR A 38 -1.43 1.15 1.51
CA THR A 38 -0.85 -0.08 0.97
C THR A 38 0.64 0.05 0.75
N PRO A 39 1.40 -1.05 0.81
CA PRO A 39 2.78 -1.05 0.34
C PRO A 39 2.86 -0.64 -1.12
N GLY A 40 3.99 -0.09 -1.52
CA GLY A 40 4.24 0.30 -2.90
C GLY A 40 5.00 1.59 -3.02
N GLY A 41 5.22 2.01 -4.24
CA GLY A 41 5.94 3.24 -4.52
C GLY A 41 6.09 3.51 -6.00
N GLU A 42 6.83 4.55 -6.30
CA GLU A 42 7.01 5.06 -7.64
C GLU A 42 7.72 4.06 -8.56
N VAL A 43 7.20 3.93 -9.79
CA VAL A 43 7.88 3.19 -10.86
C VAL A 43 9.15 3.94 -11.24
N GLU A 44 10.29 3.27 -11.24
CA GLU A 44 11.59 3.85 -11.52
C GLU A 44 12.08 3.47 -12.92
N GLY A 45 12.63 4.45 -13.64
CA GLY A 45 13.24 4.23 -14.94
C GLY A 45 12.32 3.47 -15.90
N ASP A 46 12.84 2.36 -16.43
CA ASP A 46 12.12 1.54 -17.41
C ASP A 46 11.36 0.37 -16.78
N GLU A 47 11.16 0.37 -15.46
CA GLU A 47 10.39 -0.67 -14.81
C GLU A 47 8.96 -0.73 -15.34
N THR A 48 8.43 -1.96 -15.45
CA THR A 48 6.98 -2.14 -15.55
C THR A 48 6.36 -1.92 -14.17
N PHE A 49 5.04 -1.76 -14.11
CA PHE A 49 4.35 -1.68 -12.81
C PHE A 49 4.57 -2.94 -11.98
N GLU A 50 4.58 -4.12 -12.62
CA GLU A 50 4.82 -5.39 -11.92
C GLU A 50 6.24 -5.48 -11.36
N GLN A 51 7.23 -4.96 -12.10
CA GLN A 51 8.62 -4.91 -11.61
C GLN A 51 8.74 -3.96 -10.42
N ALA A 52 8.09 -2.80 -10.48
CA ALA A 52 8.06 -1.86 -9.37
C ALA A 52 7.36 -2.48 -8.15
N ALA A 53 6.25 -3.19 -8.36
CA ALA A 53 5.55 -3.88 -7.29
C ALA A 53 6.45 -4.92 -6.61
N SER A 54 7.17 -5.71 -7.41
CA SER A 54 8.11 -6.72 -6.88
C SER A 54 9.21 -6.08 -6.04
N ARG A 55 9.81 -5.02 -6.55
CA ARG A 55 10.89 -4.30 -5.85
C ARG A 55 10.39 -3.67 -4.56
N GLU A 56 9.30 -2.92 -4.63
CA GLU A 56 8.74 -2.22 -3.45
C GLU A 56 8.29 -3.19 -2.38
N LEU A 57 7.64 -4.30 -2.76
CA LEU A 57 7.22 -5.32 -1.81
C LEU A 57 8.43 -5.87 -1.04
N PHE A 58 9.50 -6.18 -1.76
CA PHE A 58 10.72 -6.69 -1.13
C PHE A 58 11.36 -5.65 -0.21
N GLU A 59 11.47 -4.40 -0.67
CA GLU A 59 12.06 -3.32 0.13
C GLU A 59 11.27 -3.06 1.41
N GLU A 60 9.95 -3.08 1.34
CA GLU A 60 9.11 -2.69 2.47
C GLU A 60 8.73 -3.84 3.39
N THR A 61 8.70 -5.07 2.90
CA THR A 61 8.24 -6.22 3.69
C THR A 61 9.24 -7.37 3.78
N GLY A 62 10.22 -7.42 2.90
CA GLY A 62 11.12 -8.56 2.78
C GLY A 62 10.53 -9.72 1.98
N ILE A 63 9.28 -9.62 1.54
CA ILE A 63 8.64 -10.67 0.72
C ILE A 63 9.16 -10.57 -0.71
N LYS A 64 9.74 -11.65 -1.20
CA LYS A 64 10.30 -11.71 -2.56
C LYS A 64 9.38 -12.50 -3.47
N LEU A 65 8.85 -11.84 -4.50
CA LEU A 65 8.01 -12.45 -5.53
C LEU A 65 8.48 -11.98 -6.89
N GLU A 66 8.35 -12.86 -7.89
CA GLU A 66 8.62 -12.48 -9.27
C GLU A 66 7.52 -11.53 -9.79
N PRO A 67 7.85 -10.63 -10.75
CA PRO A 67 6.84 -9.72 -11.29
C PRO A 67 5.59 -10.42 -11.83
N SER A 68 5.75 -11.62 -12.41
CA SER A 68 4.63 -12.40 -12.94
C SER A 68 3.63 -12.84 -11.86
N ALA A 69 4.02 -12.84 -10.59
CA ALA A 69 3.14 -13.24 -9.48
C ALA A 69 2.04 -12.22 -9.20
N PHE A 70 2.19 -10.98 -9.68
CA PHE A 70 1.24 -9.89 -9.39
C PHE A 70 0.00 -9.91 -10.30
N GLY A 71 0.05 -10.62 -11.43
CA GLY A 71 -1.09 -10.73 -12.33
C GLY A 71 -1.49 -9.40 -12.94
N GLU A 72 -2.78 -9.25 -13.25
CA GLU A 72 -3.33 -8.03 -13.82
C GLU A 72 -3.66 -7.02 -12.72
N GLN A 73 -3.62 -5.73 -13.08
CA GLN A 73 -4.02 -4.70 -12.11
C GLN A 73 -5.52 -4.83 -11.80
N ILE A 74 -5.85 -4.60 -10.54
CA ILE A 74 -7.22 -4.74 -10.03
C ILE A 74 -7.93 -3.39 -9.90
N ALA A 75 -7.18 -2.30 -9.87
CA ALA A 75 -7.74 -0.95 -9.72
C ALA A 75 -6.71 0.09 -10.13
N GLN A 76 -7.18 1.30 -10.39
CA GLN A 76 -6.34 2.47 -10.70
C GLN A 76 -6.96 3.69 -10.07
N ARG A 77 -6.12 4.56 -9.49
CA ARG A 77 -6.57 5.83 -8.90
C ARG A 77 -5.61 6.94 -9.31
N GLN A 78 -6.17 8.05 -9.73
CA GLN A 78 -5.41 9.25 -10.10
C GLN A 78 -5.85 10.42 -9.23
N PHE A 79 -4.87 11.15 -8.67
CA PHE A 79 -5.15 12.27 -7.77
C PHE A 79 -3.90 13.14 -7.62
N GLU A 80 -4.10 14.40 -7.23
CA GLU A 80 -2.98 15.27 -6.91
C GLU A 80 -2.36 14.86 -5.57
N LEU A 81 -1.04 14.85 -5.51
CA LEU A 81 -0.29 14.43 -4.34
C LEU A 81 0.84 15.41 -4.07
N LEU A 82 0.99 15.80 -2.81
CA LEU A 82 2.14 16.58 -2.34
C LEU A 82 3.18 15.60 -1.76
N LEU A 83 4.37 15.60 -2.36
CA LEU A 83 5.47 14.75 -1.92
C LEU A 83 6.24 15.38 -0.75
N PRO A 84 6.97 14.58 0.04
CA PRO A 84 7.74 15.09 1.17
C PRO A 84 8.76 16.18 0.82
N ASP A 85 9.25 16.21 -0.42
CA ASP A 85 10.19 17.23 -0.90
C ASP A 85 9.50 18.53 -1.36
N GLY A 86 8.16 18.59 -1.29
CA GLY A 86 7.37 19.74 -1.69
C GLY A 86 6.91 19.72 -3.13
N GLU A 87 7.28 18.73 -3.91
CA GLU A 87 6.80 18.61 -5.28
C GLU A 87 5.33 18.21 -5.30
N ARG A 88 4.52 18.89 -6.13
CA ARG A 88 3.15 18.47 -6.42
C ARG A 88 3.16 17.64 -7.68
N VAL A 89 2.54 16.48 -7.64
CA VAL A 89 2.49 15.55 -8.77
C VAL A 89 1.05 15.06 -8.98
N MET A 90 0.79 14.57 -10.18
CA MET A 90 -0.41 13.80 -10.46
C MET A 90 -0.08 12.32 -10.23
N ALA A 91 -0.51 11.77 -9.13
CA ALA A 91 -0.30 10.35 -8.82
C ALA A 91 -1.15 9.49 -9.75
N ASP A 92 -0.56 8.42 -10.24
CA ASP A 92 -1.24 7.38 -11.02
C ASP A 92 -0.93 6.05 -10.32
N ASP A 93 -1.76 5.70 -9.35
CA ASP A 93 -1.59 4.49 -8.55
C ASP A 93 -2.32 3.32 -9.20
N ARG A 94 -1.58 2.26 -9.48
CA ARG A 94 -2.13 1.01 -10.02
C ARG A 94 -1.95 -0.09 -9.00
N PHE A 95 -3.05 -0.78 -8.70
CA PHE A 95 -3.14 -1.75 -7.61
C PHE A 95 -3.08 -3.17 -8.14
N PHE A 96 -2.27 -3.98 -7.46
CA PHE A 96 -2.11 -5.41 -7.72
C PHE A 96 -2.41 -6.16 -6.43
N THR A 97 -2.80 -7.42 -6.52
CA THR A 97 -3.07 -8.22 -5.33
C THR A 97 -2.23 -9.48 -5.29
N ILE A 98 -1.78 -9.82 -4.10
CA ILE A 98 -1.10 -11.08 -3.81
C ILE A 98 -1.69 -11.67 -2.53
N ARG A 99 -1.59 -12.99 -2.41
CA ARG A 99 -2.01 -13.71 -1.21
C ARG A 99 -0.79 -14.38 -0.58
N VAL A 100 -0.66 -14.22 0.73
CA VAL A 100 0.48 -14.76 1.48
C VAL A 100 -0.01 -15.53 2.70
N ASP A 101 0.76 -16.54 3.09
CA ASP A 101 0.51 -17.33 4.29
C ASP A 101 1.52 -16.96 5.35
N ASN A 102 1.06 -16.49 6.51
CA ASN A 102 1.90 -16.20 7.69
C ASN A 102 3.23 -15.51 7.35
N PRO A 103 3.24 -14.38 6.63
CA PRO A 103 4.49 -13.75 6.24
C PRO A 103 5.22 -13.18 7.45
N LEU A 104 6.54 -13.37 7.45
CA LEU A 104 7.42 -12.74 8.41
C LEU A 104 7.94 -11.45 7.77
N LEU A 105 7.45 -10.30 8.23
CA LEU A 105 7.82 -9.03 7.64
C LEU A 105 9.17 -8.54 8.17
N SER A 106 9.98 -7.98 7.27
CA SER A 106 11.30 -7.45 7.59
C SER A 106 11.41 -5.98 7.21
N LYS A 107 12.04 -5.18 8.08
CA LYS A 107 12.31 -3.76 7.84
C LYS A 107 13.74 -3.49 7.38
N LEU A 108 14.53 -4.55 7.14
CA LEU A 108 15.95 -4.42 6.85
C LEU A 108 16.26 -3.63 5.57
N ASN A 109 15.34 -3.62 4.61
CA ASN A 109 15.54 -2.97 3.32
C ASN A 109 14.89 -1.60 3.20
N LEU A 110 14.31 -1.07 4.30
CA LEU A 110 13.73 0.27 4.31
C LEU A 110 14.83 1.33 4.26
N THR A 111 14.54 2.44 3.57
CA THR A 111 15.40 3.62 3.62
C THR A 111 15.30 4.26 5.01
N GLU A 112 16.22 5.19 5.32
CA GLU A 112 16.16 5.93 6.61
C GLU A 112 14.83 6.68 6.76
N LEU A 113 14.39 7.35 5.70
CA LEU A 113 13.10 8.06 5.72
C LEU A 113 11.94 7.10 5.95
N GLU A 114 11.93 5.97 5.27
CA GLU A 114 10.89 4.95 5.44
C GLU A 114 10.88 4.38 6.85
N CYS A 115 12.05 4.12 7.45
CA CYS A 115 12.14 3.68 8.84
C CYS A 115 11.55 4.70 9.81
N GLU A 116 11.78 5.99 9.54
CA GLU A 116 11.24 7.08 10.36
C GLU A 116 9.72 7.20 10.23
N VAL A 117 9.22 7.09 9.01
CA VAL A 117 7.82 7.40 8.66
C VAL A 117 6.92 6.18 8.74
N MET A 118 7.41 5.00 8.32
CA MET A 118 6.64 3.75 8.24
C MET A 118 6.92 2.84 9.44
N ALA A 119 6.79 3.38 10.66
CA ALA A 119 7.17 2.65 11.88
C ALA A 119 6.24 1.49 12.23
N GLU A 120 5.00 1.52 11.78
CA GLU A 120 3.99 0.52 12.11
C GLU A 120 3.39 -0.11 10.88
N HIS A 121 2.98 -1.36 11.03
CA HIS A 121 2.10 -2.03 10.08
C HIS A 121 1.01 -2.77 10.84
N ARG A 122 -0.09 -3.06 10.16
CA ARG A 122 -1.21 -3.79 10.74
C ARG A 122 -1.97 -4.51 9.63
N TRP A 123 -2.54 -5.65 9.99
CA TRP A 123 -3.47 -6.40 9.14
C TRP A 123 -4.90 -5.96 9.48
N TRP A 124 -5.64 -5.56 8.46
CA TRP A 124 -6.98 -5.01 8.62
C TRP A 124 -8.02 -5.89 7.94
N SER A 125 -9.13 -6.17 8.63
CA SER A 125 -10.31 -6.74 7.97
C SER A 125 -11.10 -5.63 7.28
N ILE A 126 -12.02 -6.01 6.38
CA ILE A 126 -12.91 -5.04 5.72
C ILE A 126 -13.72 -4.26 6.75
N ASP A 127 -14.24 -4.95 7.78
CA ASP A 127 -15.05 -4.29 8.82
C ASP A 127 -14.22 -3.27 9.61
N GLU A 128 -12.98 -3.59 9.91
CA GLU A 128 -12.07 -2.65 10.57
C GLU A 128 -11.81 -1.42 9.70
N LEU A 129 -11.63 -1.61 8.39
CA LEU A 129 -11.45 -0.49 7.46
C LEU A 129 -12.67 0.42 7.41
N ILE A 130 -13.86 -0.17 7.34
CA ILE A 130 -15.13 0.57 7.25
C ILE A 130 -15.41 1.35 8.54
N ASN A 131 -15.08 0.78 9.69
CA ASN A 131 -15.41 1.36 10.99
C ASN A 131 -14.32 2.26 11.57
N SER A 132 -13.19 2.40 10.89
CA SER A 132 -12.07 3.20 11.39
C SER A 132 -12.31 4.69 11.18
N ASP A 133 -11.89 5.50 12.16
CA ASP A 133 -11.83 6.95 12.05
C ASP A 133 -10.51 7.45 11.48
N GLU A 134 -9.56 6.54 11.26
CA GLU A 134 -8.24 6.89 10.76
C GLU A 134 -8.27 7.14 9.26
N LYS A 135 -7.35 7.97 8.81
CA LYS A 135 -7.20 8.27 7.39
C LYS A 135 -6.54 7.09 6.69
N ILE A 136 -7.21 6.56 5.68
CA ILE A 136 -6.75 5.40 4.92
C ILE A 136 -6.75 5.75 3.43
N PHE A 137 -5.67 5.40 2.74
CA PHE A 137 -5.54 5.60 1.30
C PHE A 137 -5.36 4.27 0.56
N PRO A 138 -6.08 4.05 -0.52
CA PRO A 138 -7.19 4.89 -1.01
C PRO A 138 -8.38 4.81 -0.05
N SER A 139 -9.18 5.88 0.00
CA SER A 139 -10.31 5.93 0.94
C SER A 139 -11.38 4.87 0.65
N ASP A 140 -11.42 4.35 -0.57
CA ASP A 140 -12.34 3.31 -1.00
C ASP A 140 -11.71 1.91 -1.03
N ILE A 141 -10.66 1.68 -0.24
CA ILE A 141 -9.95 0.38 -0.23
C ILE A 141 -10.90 -0.79 0.06
N ALA A 142 -11.89 -0.60 0.93
CA ALA A 142 -12.86 -1.63 1.24
C ALA A 142 -13.65 -2.05 -0.01
N ASP A 143 -14.03 -1.09 -0.85
CA ASP A 143 -14.72 -1.38 -2.11
C ASP A 143 -13.84 -2.15 -3.09
N ILE A 144 -12.55 -1.80 -3.16
CA ILE A 144 -11.59 -2.52 -3.97
C ILE A 144 -11.50 -3.98 -3.52
N LEU A 145 -11.41 -4.21 -2.20
CA LEU A 145 -11.35 -5.56 -1.64
C LEU A 145 -12.61 -6.37 -1.95
N LEU A 146 -13.77 -5.76 -1.81
CA LEU A 146 -15.04 -6.43 -2.16
C LEU A 146 -15.09 -6.79 -3.64
N SER A 147 -14.57 -5.93 -4.52
CA SER A 147 -14.57 -6.16 -5.96
C SER A 147 -13.72 -7.36 -6.39
N ILE A 148 -12.72 -7.74 -5.60
CA ILE A 148 -11.86 -8.89 -5.89
C ILE A 148 -12.25 -10.13 -5.07
N GLY A 149 -13.40 -10.11 -4.42
CA GLY A 149 -13.95 -11.28 -3.75
C GLY A 149 -13.50 -11.49 -2.31
N VAL A 150 -12.91 -10.48 -1.66
CA VAL A 150 -12.62 -10.55 -0.24
C VAL A 150 -13.92 -10.50 0.54
N ALA A 151 -14.16 -11.48 1.38
CA ALA A 151 -15.40 -11.58 2.13
C ALA A 151 -15.32 -10.75 3.42
N ARG A 152 -16.46 -10.15 3.80
CA ARG A 152 -16.63 -9.62 5.14
C ARG A 152 -16.81 -10.79 6.09
N LEU A 153 -16.19 -10.69 7.28
CA LEU A 153 -16.40 -11.67 8.32
C LEU A 153 -17.81 -11.46 8.86
N GLU A 154 -18.66 -12.48 8.72
CA GLU A 154 -19.95 -12.44 9.36
C GLU A 154 -19.77 -12.65 10.85
N THR A 155 -20.22 -11.68 11.62
CA THR A 155 -20.22 -11.82 13.06
C THR A 155 -21.60 -12.20 13.53
N GLY A 156 -21.63 -13.27 14.18
CA GLY A 156 -22.70 -13.53 15.03
C GLY A 156 -23.91 -14.10 14.47
N PHE A 157 -23.93 -15.02 14.53
CA PHE A 157 -25.04 -15.70 14.73
C PHE A 157 -24.85 -16.80 15.64
#